data_53dfae0e499172df8874c3a1813d3f54
#
_entry.id   53dfae0e499172df8874c3a1813d3f54
#
_cell.length_a   1.000
_cell.length_b   1.000
_cell.length_c   1.000
_cell.angle_alpha   90.00
_cell.angle_beta   90.00
_cell.angle_gamma   90.00
#
_symmetry.space_group_name_H-M   'P 1'
#
loop_
_entity.id
_entity.type
_entity.pdbx_description
1 polymer ?
#
loop_
_entity_poly.entity_id
_entity_poly.type
_entity_poly.pdbx_seq_one_letter_code
_entity_poly.pdbx_strand_id
1 'polypeptide(L)'
;AFYLAAGLDPKKSALFLQSSVSAHAELNAIMQNYLYMGELSRMTQFKDKSAKLKENAIGLGLFAYPVLMACDIVLYDATTIPVGEDQVQHIELTRDLVNRINNRYGNILTMPKAELRKVGKRIMSLSDPTVKMSKSDPKGDIFLKDDRAVIRKKKKELQHIDLTKIENPDFLKTLN
;
A
#
# COMPACT_ATOMS: atom_id res chain seq x y z
N ALA A 1 4.01 18.99 -1.94
CA ALA A 1 5.36 19.52 -1.64
C ALA A 1 6.40 18.41 -1.55
N PHE A 2 6.23 17.34 -0.71
CA PHE A 2 7.24 16.29 -0.50
C PHE A 2 7.58 15.49 -1.77
N TYR A 3 6.61 15.15 -2.61
CA TYR A 3 6.87 14.43 -3.87
C TYR A 3 7.77 15.23 -4.82
N LEU A 4 7.52 16.53 -4.94
CA LEU A 4 8.35 17.43 -5.75
C LEU A 4 9.76 17.57 -5.15
N ALA A 5 9.86 17.71 -3.83
CA ALA A 5 11.16 17.76 -3.13
C ALA A 5 11.96 16.45 -3.26
N ALA A 6 11.28 15.32 -3.37
CA ALA A 6 11.90 14.01 -3.64
C ALA A 6 12.28 13.79 -5.10
N GLY A 7 12.05 14.78 -5.98
CA GLY A 7 12.49 14.74 -7.39
C GLY A 7 11.42 14.28 -8.39
N LEU A 8 10.14 14.19 -7.97
CA LEU A 8 9.07 13.91 -8.93
C LEU A 8 8.95 15.08 -9.91
N ASP A 9 9.12 14.80 -11.19
CA ASP A 9 9.03 15.79 -12.27
C ASP A 9 7.58 15.90 -12.76
N PRO A 10 6.90 17.04 -12.54
CA PRO A 10 5.50 17.22 -12.95
C PRO A 10 5.33 17.29 -14.48
N LYS A 11 6.41 17.43 -15.26
CA LYS A 11 6.37 17.33 -16.72
C LYS A 11 6.34 15.90 -17.22
N LYS A 12 6.74 14.93 -16.38
CA LYS A 12 6.81 13.50 -16.71
C LYS A 12 5.75 12.67 -15.97
N SER A 13 5.20 13.22 -14.89
CA SER A 13 4.27 12.50 -14.02
C SER A 13 3.07 13.36 -13.68
N ALA A 14 1.88 12.81 -13.76
CA ALA A 14 0.67 13.45 -13.27
C ALA A 14 0.53 13.24 -11.76
N LEU A 15 0.32 14.32 -11.01
CA LEU A 15 0.04 14.30 -9.58
C LEU A 15 -1.29 15.03 -9.33
N PHE A 16 -2.27 14.30 -8.86
CA PHE A 16 -3.61 14.83 -8.63
C PHE A 16 -4.21 14.24 -7.34
N LEU A 17 -5.27 14.87 -6.85
CA LEU A 17 -6.08 14.33 -5.77
C LEU A 17 -7.13 13.38 -6.36
N GLN A 18 -7.26 12.19 -5.81
CA GLN A 18 -8.28 11.21 -6.22
C GLN A 18 -9.67 11.83 -6.24
N SER A 19 -10.01 12.62 -5.22
CA SER A 19 -11.31 13.30 -5.10
C SER A 19 -11.57 14.39 -6.15
N SER A 20 -10.54 14.82 -6.88
CA SER A 20 -10.68 15.80 -7.97
C SER A 20 -11.08 15.15 -9.30
N VAL A 21 -11.13 13.81 -9.36
CA VAL A 21 -11.51 13.03 -10.54
C VAL A 21 -12.71 12.17 -10.18
N SER A 22 -13.92 12.63 -10.51
CA SER A 22 -15.19 11.95 -10.16
C SER A 22 -15.29 10.53 -10.73
N ALA A 23 -14.63 10.29 -11.86
CA ALA A 23 -14.62 8.99 -12.54
C ALA A 23 -14.18 7.82 -11.63
N HIS A 24 -13.34 8.04 -10.61
CA HIS A 24 -13.00 7.01 -9.61
C HIS A 24 -14.23 6.51 -8.86
N ALA A 25 -15.07 7.44 -8.38
CA ALA A 25 -16.27 7.10 -7.62
C ALA A 25 -17.36 6.51 -8.55
N GLU A 26 -17.50 7.05 -9.75
CA GLU A 26 -18.46 6.57 -10.76
C GLU A 26 -18.13 5.14 -11.18
N LEU A 27 -16.86 4.89 -11.53
CA LEU A 27 -16.39 3.54 -11.89
C LEU A 27 -16.54 2.58 -10.71
N ASN A 28 -16.20 3.02 -9.48
CA ASN A 28 -16.37 2.20 -8.29
C ASN A 28 -17.84 1.77 -8.08
N ALA A 29 -18.81 2.67 -8.29
CA ALA A 29 -20.22 2.33 -8.17
C ALA A 29 -20.66 1.25 -9.19
N ILE A 30 -20.08 1.27 -10.39
CA ILE A 30 -20.31 0.24 -11.42
C ILE A 30 -19.62 -1.08 -11.02
N MET A 31 -18.33 -1.03 -10.67
CA MET A 31 -17.49 -2.21 -10.45
C MET A 31 -17.86 -3.00 -9.19
N GLN A 32 -18.51 -2.38 -8.20
CA GLN A 32 -19.09 -3.07 -7.04
C GLN A 32 -20.06 -4.20 -7.41
N ASN A 33 -20.70 -4.12 -8.58
CA ASN A 33 -21.60 -5.16 -9.07
C ASN A 33 -20.88 -6.37 -9.67
N TYR A 34 -19.55 -6.29 -9.83
CA TYR A 34 -18.73 -7.32 -10.46
C TYR A 34 -17.73 -7.97 -9.50
N LEU A 35 -17.71 -7.57 -8.24
CA LEU A 35 -16.94 -8.23 -7.18
C LEU A 35 -17.90 -8.82 -6.14
N TYR A 36 -17.56 -9.99 -5.61
CA TYR A 36 -18.47 -10.73 -4.75
C TYR A 36 -18.09 -10.60 -3.28
N MET A 37 -19.09 -10.63 -2.40
CA MET A 37 -18.93 -10.61 -0.95
C MET A 37 -17.91 -11.65 -0.46
N GLY A 38 -17.95 -12.86 -1.03
CA GLY A 38 -17.03 -13.94 -0.68
C GLY A 38 -15.57 -13.66 -1.05
N GLU A 39 -15.30 -12.86 -2.09
CA GLU A 39 -13.95 -12.45 -2.48
C GLU A 39 -13.41 -11.40 -1.49
N LEU A 40 -14.20 -10.36 -1.24
CA LEU A 40 -13.84 -9.27 -0.34
C LEU A 40 -13.67 -9.72 1.11
N SER A 41 -14.53 -10.61 1.60
CA SER A 41 -14.45 -11.14 2.97
C SER A 41 -13.21 -12.04 3.21
N ARG A 42 -12.63 -12.61 2.16
CA ARG A 42 -11.39 -13.41 2.23
C ARG A 42 -10.12 -12.56 2.19
N MET A 43 -10.21 -11.26 1.88
CA MET A 43 -9.06 -10.36 1.83
C MET A 43 -8.35 -10.34 3.19
N THR A 44 -7.04 -10.60 3.18
CA THR A 44 -6.20 -10.59 4.41
C THR A 44 -6.29 -9.26 5.14
N GLN A 45 -6.20 -8.15 4.41
CA GLN A 45 -6.32 -6.81 4.96
C GLN A 45 -7.67 -6.55 5.63
N PHE A 46 -8.77 -7.10 5.09
CA PHE A 46 -10.08 -7.01 5.71
C PHE A 46 -10.11 -7.79 7.03
N LYS A 47 -9.63 -9.04 7.02
CA LYS A 47 -9.58 -9.90 8.22
C LYS A 47 -8.73 -9.28 9.32
N ASP A 48 -7.53 -8.80 8.99
CA ASP A 48 -6.59 -8.22 9.96
C ASP A 48 -7.11 -6.94 10.61
N LYS A 49 -7.80 -6.11 9.84
CA LYS A 49 -8.34 -4.83 10.33
C LYS A 49 -9.66 -5.03 11.07
N SER A 50 -10.55 -5.89 10.57
CA SER A 50 -11.83 -6.17 11.21
C SER A 50 -11.67 -6.89 12.55
N ALA A 51 -10.68 -7.79 12.68
CA ALA A 51 -10.38 -8.47 13.94
C ALA A 51 -10.00 -7.51 15.09
N LYS A 52 -9.56 -6.29 14.77
CA LYS A 52 -9.23 -5.24 15.76
C LYS A 52 -10.40 -4.36 16.16
N LEU A 53 -11.55 -4.54 15.54
CA LEU A 53 -12.75 -3.75 15.73
C LEU A 53 -13.86 -4.59 16.35
N LYS A 54 -14.80 -3.93 17.04
CA LYS A 54 -16.07 -4.59 17.40
C LYS A 54 -16.88 -4.80 16.12
N GLU A 55 -17.63 -5.88 16.04
CA GLU A 55 -18.40 -6.26 14.85
C GLU A 55 -19.31 -5.14 14.34
N ASN A 56 -19.99 -4.45 15.24
CA ASN A 56 -20.86 -3.30 14.92
C ASN A 56 -20.09 -2.00 14.54
N ALA A 57 -18.77 -1.99 14.64
CA ALA A 57 -17.92 -0.86 14.27
C ALA A 57 -17.16 -1.08 12.94
N ILE A 58 -17.43 -2.20 12.26
CA ILE A 58 -16.83 -2.48 10.95
C ILE A 58 -17.61 -1.70 9.90
N GLY A 59 -17.03 -0.57 9.44
CA GLY A 59 -17.63 0.25 8.40
C GLY A 59 -17.59 -0.39 7.02
N LEU A 60 -18.61 -0.14 6.21
CA LEU A 60 -18.70 -0.62 4.83
C LEU A 60 -17.46 -0.24 4.00
N GLY A 61 -16.87 0.94 4.23
CA GLY A 61 -15.66 1.39 3.55
C GLY A 61 -14.46 0.45 3.75
N LEU A 62 -14.32 -0.18 4.91
CA LEU A 62 -13.27 -1.17 5.13
C LEU A 62 -13.47 -2.43 4.29
N PHE A 63 -14.70 -2.78 3.99
CA PHE A 63 -15.05 -3.92 3.15
C PHE A 63 -14.93 -3.61 1.67
N ALA A 64 -15.34 -2.40 1.25
CA ALA A 64 -15.49 -2.03 -0.15
C ALA A 64 -14.26 -1.32 -0.77
N TYR A 65 -13.29 -0.81 0.04
CA TYR A 65 -12.14 -0.08 -0.52
C TYR A 65 -11.31 -0.85 -1.56
N PRO A 66 -11.22 -2.20 -1.54
CA PRO A 66 -10.48 -2.91 -2.59
C PRO A 66 -11.06 -2.72 -3.98
N VAL A 67 -12.38 -2.48 -4.07
CA VAL A 67 -13.06 -2.17 -5.34
C VAL A 67 -12.61 -0.80 -5.84
N LEU A 68 -12.56 0.21 -4.95
CA LEU A 68 -12.06 1.54 -5.31
C LEU A 68 -10.59 1.50 -5.75
N MET A 69 -9.75 0.72 -5.06
CA MET A 69 -8.36 0.54 -5.47
C MET A 69 -8.26 -0.12 -6.86
N ALA A 70 -9.09 -1.09 -7.16
CA ALA A 70 -9.14 -1.68 -8.50
C ALA A 70 -9.52 -0.62 -9.56
N CYS A 71 -10.47 0.26 -9.24
CA CYS A 71 -10.87 1.36 -10.13
C CYS A 71 -9.73 2.37 -10.33
N ASP A 72 -8.98 2.70 -9.29
CA ASP A 72 -7.81 3.58 -9.36
C ASP A 72 -6.75 3.06 -10.35
N ILE A 73 -6.71 1.75 -10.55
CA ILE A 73 -5.76 1.09 -11.46
C ILE A 73 -6.33 1.04 -12.88
N VAL A 74 -7.54 0.52 -13.04
CA VAL A 74 -8.09 0.25 -14.38
C VAL A 74 -8.56 1.52 -15.10
N LEU A 75 -8.87 2.59 -14.37
CA LEU A 75 -9.27 3.88 -14.94
C LEU A 75 -8.19 4.51 -15.84
N TYR A 76 -6.94 4.19 -15.55
CA TYR A 76 -5.77 4.76 -16.26
C TYR A 76 -5.03 3.75 -17.15
N ASP A 77 -5.63 2.59 -17.42
CA ASP A 77 -5.00 1.52 -18.21
C ASP A 77 -3.60 1.13 -17.70
N ALA A 78 -3.42 1.19 -16.38
CA ALA A 78 -2.13 0.95 -15.77
C ALA A 78 -1.69 -0.52 -15.95
N THR A 79 -0.57 -0.74 -16.63
CA THR A 79 -0.03 -2.08 -16.91
C THR A 79 0.83 -2.63 -15.77
N THR A 80 1.53 -1.73 -15.05
CA THR A 80 2.48 -2.10 -14.00
C THR A 80 2.21 -1.28 -12.74
N ILE A 81 2.00 -1.97 -11.64
CA ILE A 81 1.63 -1.36 -10.35
C ILE A 81 2.72 -1.68 -9.33
N PRO A 82 3.58 -0.71 -8.96
CA PRO A 82 4.54 -0.88 -7.89
C PRO A 82 3.83 -1.00 -6.54
N VAL A 83 3.96 -2.16 -5.88
CA VAL A 83 3.27 -2.45 -4.61
C VAL A 83 4.18 -3.17 -3.63
N GLY A 84 3.84 -3.07 -2.33
CA GLY A 84 4.37 -3.97 -1.30
C GLY A 84 3.70 -5.34 -1.34
N GLU A 85 4.31 -6.33 -0.69
CA GLU A 85 3.78 -7.71 -0.64
C GLU A 85 2.36 -7.78 -0.06
N ASP A 86 2.04 -6.91 0.90
CA ASP A 86 0.73 -6.82 1.54
C ASP A 86 -0.38 -6.31 0.59
N GLN A 87 -0.02 -5.77 -0.58
CA GLN A 87 -0.96 -5.27 -1.59
C GLN A 87 -1.11 -6.20 -2.81
N VAL A 88 -0.35 -7.28 -2.88
CA VAL A 88 -0.42 -8.23 -4.03
C VAL A 88 -1.83 -8.80 -4.18
N GLN A 89 -2.47 -9.15 -3.08
CA GLN A 89 -3.84 -9.69 -3.11
C GLN A 89 -4.85 -8.71 -3.71
N HIS A 90 -4.65 -7.38 -3.54
CA HIS A 90 -5.50 -6.37 -4.17
C HIS A 90 -5.30 -6.34 -5.69
N ILE A 91 -4.06 -6.54 -6.16
CA ILE A 91 -3.79 -6.61 -7.59
C ILE A 91 -4.41 -7.88 -8.20
N GLU A 92 -4.35 -9.03 -7.51
CA GLU A 92 -5.02 -10.25 -7.97
C GLU A 92 -6.55 -10.07 -8.02
N LEU A 93 -7.15 -9.44 -7.02
CA LEU A 93 -8.58 -9.09 -7.05
C LEU A 93 -8.91 -8.18 -8.25
N THR A 94 -8.05 -7.20 -8.54
CA THR A 94 -8.20 -6.33 -9.71
C THR A 94 -8.12 -7.13 -11.01
N ARG A 95 -7.22 -8.09 -11.11
CA ARG A 95 -7.07 -8.98 -12.27
C ARG A 95 -8.30 -9.87 -12.49
N ASP A 96 -8.87 -10.39 -11.41
CA ASP A 96 -10.13 -11.17 -11.46
C ASP A 96 -11.28 -10.29 -11.96
N LEU A 97 -11.35 -9.04 -11.50
CA LEU A 97 -12.33 -8.06 -11.99
C LEU A 97 -12.15 -7.78 -13.49
N VAL A 98 -10.91 -7.51 -13.92
CA VAL A 98 -10.58 -7.28 -15.34
C VAL A 98 -10.97 -8.47 -16.21
N ASN A 99 -10.62 -9.69 -15.79
CA ASN A 99 -11.01 -10.91 -16.50
C ASN A 99 -12.53 -11.03 -16.63
N ARG A 100 -13.26 -10.76 -15.55
CA ARG A 100 -14.73 -10.85 -15.52
C ARG A 100 -15.39 -9.84 -16.46
N ILE A 101 -14.91 -8.61 -16.47
CA ILE A 101 -15.40 -7.55 -17.35
C ILE A 101 -15.05 -7.86 -18.80
N ASN A 102 -13.80 -8.21 -19.08
CA ASN A 102 -13.33 -8.49 -20.44
C ASN A 102 -14.01 -9.71 -21.05
N ASN A 103 -14.28 -10.75 -20.26
CA ASN A 103 -15.04 -11.92 -20.71
C ASN A 103 -16.49 -11.58 -21.06
N ARG A 104 -17.08 -10.58 -20.41
CA ARG A 104 -18.48 -10.20 -20.61
C ARG A 104 -18.69 -9.17 -21.72
N TYR A 105 -17.75 -8.22 -21.85
CA TYR A 105 -17.92 -7.03 -22.68
C TYR A 105 -16.85 -6.88 -23.76
N GLY A 106 -15.95 -7.85 -23.89
CA GLY A 106 -14.78 -7.76 -24.75
C GLY A 106 -13.58 -7.12 -24.01
N ASN A 107 -12.42 -7.08 -24.65
CA ASN A 107 -11.18 -6.58 -24.05
C ASN A 107 -11.20 -5.05 -23.92
N ILE A 108 -11.95 -4.53 -22.94
CA ILE A 108 -12.11 -3.11 -22.68
C ILE A 108 -11.24 -2.59 -21.53
N LEU A 109 -10.72 -3.48 -20.69
CA LEU A 109 -9.84 -3.12 -19.57
C LEU A 109 -8.46 -3.72 -19.74
N THR A 110 -7.43 -2.95 -19.38
CA THR A 110 -6.04 -3.39 -19.40
C THR A 110 -5.72 -4.26 -18.18
N MET A 111 -5.08 -5.42 -18.41
CA MET A 111 -4.69 -6.35 -17.35
C MET A 111 -3.48 -5.82 -16.57
N PRO A 112 -3.59 -5.50 -15.28
CA PRO A 112 -2.48 -4.99 -14.49
C PRO A 112 -1.55 -6.12 -14.02
N LYS A 113 -0.28 -5.75 -13.74
CA LYS A 113 0.73 -6.61 -13.16
C LYS A 113 1.32 -5.97 -11.91
N ALA A 114 1.41 -6.73 -10.82
CA ALA A 114 2.13 -6.29 -9.62
C ALA A 114 3.65 -6.24 -9.89
N GLU A 115 4.30 -5.16 -9.49
CA GLU A 115 5.74 -5.03 -9.47
C GLU A 115 6.22 -4.94 -8.02
N LEU A 116 6.91 -5.98 -7.56
CA LEU A 116 7.48 -6.06 -6.23
C LEU A 116 8.92 -5.57 -6.23
N ARG A 117 9.26 -4.70 -5.31
CA ARG A 117 10.65 -4.31 -5.10
C ARG A 117 11.48 -5.50 -4.62
N LYS A 118 12.63 -5.72 -5.20
CA LYS A 118 13.56 -6.80 -4.82
C LYS A 118 14.29 -6.52 -3.50
N VAL A 119 14.45 -5.26 -3.14
CA VAL A 119 15.21 -4.80 -1.96
C VAL A 119 14.35 -3.84 -1.12
N GLY A 120 14.50 -3.87 0.20
CA GLY A 120 13.78 -2.96 1.12
C GLY A 120 12.30 -3.29 1.29
N LYS A 121 11.92 -4.54 1.15
CA LYS A 121 10.53 -4.99 1.25
C LYS A 121 9.89 -4.71 2.60
N ARG A 122 10.68 -4.80 3.69
CA ARG A 122 10.20 -4.60 5.06
C ARG A 122 11.24 -3.80 5.84
N ILE A 123 10.93 -2.55 6.13
CA ILE A 123 11.78 -1.69 6.97
C ILE A 123 11.38 -1.90 8.42
N MET A 124 12.36 -2.15 9.28
CA MET A 124 12.14 -2.41 10.69
C MET A 124 12.25 -1.11 11.51
N SER A 125 11.61 -1.11 12.69
CA SER A 125 11.65 0.02 13.61
C SER A 125 13.09 0.31 14.07
N LEU A 126 13.43 1.58 14.22
CA LEU A 126 14.73 2.00 14.75
C LEU A 126 14.85 1.79 16.25
N SER A 127 13.74 1.71 16.97
CA SER A 127 13.71 1.44 18.40
C SER A 127 13.67 -0.05 18.76
N ASP A 128 13.16 -0.88 17.85
CA ASP A 128 13.07 -2.33 18.01
C ASP A 128 13.18 -3.02 16.63
N PRO A 129 14.31 -3.65 16.33
CA PRO A 129 14.56 -4.29 15.04
C PRO A 129 13.73 -5.55 14.78
N THR A 130 12.99 -6.05 15.76
CA THR A 130 12.08 -7.18 15.60
C THR A 130 10.70 -6.75 15.13
N VAL A 131 10.39 -5.46 15.25
CA VAL A 131 9.08 -4.88 14.91
C VAL A 131 9.15 -4.09 13.61
N LYS A 132 8.14 -4.22 12.75
CA LYS A 132 8.03 -3.42 11.52
C LYS A 132 7.90 -1.93 11.87
N MET A 133 8.66 -1.06 11.18
CA MET A 133 8.52 0.40 11.28
C MET A 133 7.07 0.82 11.04
N SER A 134 6.55 1.67 11.91
CA SER A 134 5.16 2.10 11.89
C SER A 134 5.00 3.57 12.24
N LYS A 135 4.16 4.28 11.48
CA LYS A 135 3.80 5.68 11.74
C LYS A 135 3.21 5.92 13.13
N SER A 136 2.71 4.87 13.78
CA SER A 136 2.19 4.93 15.15
C SER A 136 3.26 4.84 16.23
N ASP A 137 4.52 4.54 15.87
CA ASP A 137 5.68 4.54 16.76
C ASP A 137 6.66 5.68 16.37
N PRO A 138 6.50 6.88 16.92
CA PRO A 138 7.35 8.03 16.59
C PRO A 138 8.83 7.85 16.98
N LYS A 139 9.15 6.93 17.90
CA LYS A 139 10.53 6.65 18.31
C LYS A 139 11.25 5.75 17.32
N GLY A 140 10.52 4.80 16.74
CA GLY A 140 11.05 3.82 15.81
C GLY A 140 11.02 4.26 14.34
N ASP A 141 10.53 5.45 14.04
CA ASP A 141 10.37 5.98 12.68
C ASP A 141 11.19 7.25 12.45
N ILE A 142 11.62 7.50 11.22
CA ILE A 142 12.17 8.78 10.77
C ILE A 142 11.16 9.42 9.84
N PHE A 143 10.65 10.58 10.27
CA PHE A 143 9.70 11.34 9.47
C PHE A 143 10.43 12.30 8.52
N LEU A 144 9.85 12.53 7.34
CA LEU A 144 10.35 13.54 6.39
C LEU A 144 10.34 14.98 6.96
N LYS A 145 9.64 15.19 8.09
CA LYS A 145 9.56 16.47 8.82
C LYS A 145 10.59 16.55 9.96
N ASP A 146 11.26 15.45 10.30
CA ASP A 146 12.24 15.47 11.39
C ASP A 146 13.40 16.39 11.03
N ASP A 147 13.82 17.20 11.98
CA ASP A 147 15.02 18.01 11.81
C ASP A 147 16.30 17.14 11.96
N ARG A 148 17.43 17.71 11.57
CA ARG A 148 18.73 17.00 11.60
C ARG A 148 19.13 16.55 13.00
N ALA A 149 18.73 17.28 14.07
CA ALA A 149 19.07 16.92 15.44
C ALA A 149 18.28 15.70 15.90
N VAL A 150 16.98 15.64 15.56
CA VAL A 150 16.12 14.49 15.84
C VAL A 150 16.60 13.24 15.09
N ILE A 151 16.92 13.37 13.81
CA ILE A 151 17.44 12.24 13.00
C ILE A 151 18.76 11.72 13.60
N ARG A 152 19.69 12.61 13.97
CA ARG A 152 20.97 12.23 14.60
C ARG A 152 20.76 11.52 15.93
N LYS A 153 19.79 11.97 16.75
CA LYS A 153 19.46 11.32 18.02
C LYS A 153 18.95 9.90 17.78
N LYS A 154 17.96 9.72 16.91
CA LYS A 154 17.42 8.41 16.54
C LYS A 154 18.50 7.47 15.99
N LYS A 155 19.40 7.98 15.15
CA LYS A 155 20.52 7.21 14.63
C LYS A 155 21.50 6.77 15.73
N LYS A 156 21.74 7.59 16.76
CA LYS A 156 22.60 7.21 17.90
C LYS A 156 21.94 6.11 18.74
N GLU A 157 20.64 6.13 18.91
CA GLU A 157 19.91 5.08 19.62
C GLU A 157 20.03 3.73 18.91
N LEU A 158 20.07 3.70 17.57
CA LEU A 158 20.40 2.51 16.78
C LEU A 158 21.75 1.88 17.08
N GLN A 159 22.77 2.67 17.38
CA GLN A 159 24.14 2.18 17.66
C GLN A 159 24.23 1.40 18.97
N HIS A 160 23.21 1.50 19.83
CA HIS A 160 23.12 0.72 21.07
C HIS A 160 22.36 -0.61 20.90
N ILE A 161 21.84 -0.89 19.71
CA ILE A 161 21.19 -2.15 19.41
C ILE A 161 22.24 -3.19 19.10
N ASP A 162 22.24 -4.29 19.84
CA ASP A 162 23.12 -5.42 19.59
C ASP A 162 22.68 -6.16 18.31
N LEU A 163 23.34 -5.83 17.20
CA LEU A 163 23.04 -6.38 15.89
C LEU A 163 23.28 -7.89 15.79
N THR A 164 24.05 -8.48 16.72
CA THR A 164 24.32 -9.93 16.74
C THR A 164 23.10 -10.75 17.18
N LYS A 165 22.12 -10.12 17.83
CA LYS A 165 20.87 -10.75 18.28
C LYS A 165 19.73 -10.66 17.27
N ILE A 166 20.00 -10.08 16.10
CA ILE A 166 18.96 -9.88 15.07
C ILE A 166 19.00 -11.07 14.11
N GLU A 167 18.09 -11.98 14.28
CA GLU A 167 17.89 -13.12 13.34
C GLU A 167 17.25 -12.69 12.00
N ASN A 168 16.92 -11.41 11.81
CA ASN A 168 16.23 -10.94 10.61
C ASN A 168 17.22 -10.42 9.56
N PRO A 169 17.49 -11.20 8.47
CA PRO A 169 18.44 -10.82 7.43
C PRO A 169 18.04 -9.55 6.65
N ASP A 170 16.78 -9.16 6.67
CA ASP A 170 16.30 -7.96 5.97
C ASP A 170 16.65 -6.66 6.72
N PHE A 171 16.80 -6.72 8.04
CA PHE A 171 17.25 -5.56 8.82
C PHE A 171 18.70 -5.18 8.49
N LEU A 172 19.58 -6.15 8.35
CA LEU A 172 20.99 -5.91 8.02
C LEU A 172 21.17 -5.27 6.62
N LYS A 173 20.25 -5.49 5.70
CA LYS A 173 20.25 -4.87 4.36
C LYS A 173 19.81 -3.40 4.36
N THR A 174 19.15 -2.93 5.41
CA THR A 174 18.69 -1.53 5.52
C THR A 174 19.72 -0.59 6.14
N LEU A 175 20.81 -1.15 6.67
CA LEU A 175 21.91 -0.38 7.34
C LEU A 175 23.05 -0.02 6.39
N ASN A 176 23.10 -0.60 5.19
CA ASN A 176 24.03 -0.26 4.10
C ASN A 176 23.30 0.64 3.10
#